data_6701f6860fb5999dd7afbc795935007c
#
_entry.id   6701f6860fb5999dd7afbc795935007c
#
_cell.length_a   1.000
_cell.length_b   1.000
_cell.length_c   1.000
_cell.angle_alpha   90.00
_cell.angle_beta   90.00
_cell.angle_gamma   90.00
#
_symmetry.space_group_name_H-M   'P 1'
#
loop_
_entity.id
_entity.type
_entity.pdbx_description
1 polymer ?
#
loop_
_entity_poly.entity_id
_entity_poly.type
_entity_poly.pdbx_seq_one_letter_code
_entity_poly.pdbx_strand_id
1 'polypeptide(L)'
;MRIDVIGRDVHITDDIRDHAEKRGEKLPKYFDGTQLVTFTITRKDSVNYSAECLVDVEGHEDFVSTADDANIKAAIGAAEGR
;
A
#
# COMPACT_ATOMS: atom_id res chain seq x y z
N MET A 1 14.18 -2.21 5.92
CA MET A 1 12.88 -1.61 5.54
C MET A 1 11.74 -2.35 6.22
N ARG A 2 10.72 -1.62 6.60
CA ARG A 2 9.53 -2.18 7.24
C ARG A 2 8.32 -1.96 6.34
N ILE A 3 7.42 -2.92 6.30
CA ILE A 3 6.16 -2.83 5.56
C ILE A 3 5.01 -3.09 6.52
N ASP A 4 4.11 -2.12 6.66
CA ASP A 4 2.90 -2.24 7.46
C ASP A 4 1.69 -2.30 6.54
N VAL A 5 0.72 -3.15 6.88
CA VAL A 5 -0.54 -3.28 6.14
C VAL A 5 -1.67 -3.10 7.13
N ILE A 6 -2.46 -2.05 6.95
CA ILE A 6 -3.51 -1.64 7.88
C ILE A 6 -4.86 -1.71 7.17
N GLY A 7 -5.85 -2.34 7.82
CA GLY A 7 -7.24 -2.34 7.35
C GLY A 7 -8.10 -1.44 8.23
N ARG A 8 -8.91 -0.58 7.60
CA ARG A 8 -9.94 0.22 8.26
C ARG A 8 -11.29 -0.27 7.79
N ASP A 9 -12.04 -0.94 8.68
CA ASP A 9 -13.29 -1.63 8.38
C ASP A 9 -13.10 -2.70 7.29
N VAL A 10 -11.90 -3.22 7.18
CA VAL A 10 -11.53 -4.28 6.24
C VAL A 10 -10.64 -5.26 6.97
N HIS A 11 -10.99 -6.54 6.90
CA HIS A 11 -10.12 -7.59 7.44
C HIS A 11 -8.97 -7.86 6.47
N ILE A 12 -7.74 -7.73 6.95
CA ILE A 12 -6.55 -8.03 6.15
C ILE A 12 -6.24 -9.51 6.32
N THR A 13 -6.54 -10.29 5.27
CA THR A 13 -6.20 -11.71 5.24
C THR A 13 -4.70 -11.89 4.99
N ASP A 14 -4.19 -13.09 5.27
CA ASP A 14 -2.79 -13.40 5.00
C ASP A 14 -2.43 -13.22 3.52
N ASP A 15 -3.37 -13.57 2.64
CA ASP A 15 -3.20 -13.43 1.19
C ASP A 15 -3.07 -11.95 0.77
N ILE A 16 -3.90 -11.10 1.35
CA ILE A 16 -3.84 -9.65 1.08
C ILE A 16 -2.51 -9.09 1.62
N ARG A 17 -2.13 -9.49 2.83
CA ARG A 17 -0.87 -9.05 3.44
C ARG A 17 0.33 -9.46 2.60
N ASP A 18 0.39 -10.72 2.16
CA ASP A 18 1.46 -11.22 1.30
C ASP A 18 1.55 -10.43 0.01
N HIS A 19 0.41 -10.14 -0.61
CA HIS A 19 0.39 -9.37 -1.85
C HIS A 19 0.94 -7.96 -1.64
N ALA A 20 0.51 -7.28 -0.57
CA ALA A 20 0.97 -5.95 -0.24
C ALA A 20 2.49 -5.94 0.06
N GLU A 21 2.98 -6.92 0.81
CA GLU A 21 4.39 -7.03 1.13
C GLU A 21 5.24 -7.23 -0.12
N LYS A 22 4.80 -8.09 -1.05
CA LYS A 22 5.50 -8.32 -2.31
C LYS A 22 5.54 -7.06 -3.17
N ARG A 23 4.45 -6.30 -3.20
CA ARG A 23 4.42 -5.04 -3.94
C ARG A 23 5.32 -4.00 -3.28
N GLY A 24 5.29 -3.92 -1.95
CA GLY A 24 6.12 -2.97 -1.20
C GLY A 24 7.61 -3.24 -1.32
N GLU A 25 8.01 -4.49 -1.38
CA GLU A 25 9.41 -4.90 -1.51
C GLU A 25 10.09 -4.38 -2.78
N LYS A 26 9.33 -4.00 -3.79
CA LYS A 26 9.85 -3.46 -5.04
C LYS A 26 10.23 -1.98 -4.94
N LEU A 27 9.68 -1.27 -3.97
CA LEU A 27 9.84 0.19 -3.86
C LEU A 27 11.27 0.64 -3.63
N PRO A 28 12.11 -0.05 -2.83
CA PRO A 28 13.51 0.35 -2.66
C PRO A 28 14.33 0.40 -3.95
N LYS A 29 13.87 -0.29 -5.00
CA LYS A 29 14.52 -0.24 -6.32
C LYS A 29 14.35 1.13 -6.98
N TYR A 30 13.27 1.84 -6.63
CA TYR A 30 12.95 3.14 -7.20
C TYR A 30 13.27 4.28 -6.24
N PHE A 31 13.23 4.01 -4.94
CA PHE A 31 13.46 4.98 -3.88
C PHE A 31 14.57 4.48 -2.97
N ASP A 32 15.79 4.90 -3.26
CA ASP A 32 16.93 4.55 -2.41
C ASP A 32 16.74 5.19 -1.02
N GLY A 33 17.01 4.42 0.03
CA GLY A 33 16.79 4.89 1.40
C GLY A 33 15.37 4.71 1.93
N THR A 34 14.54 3.90 1.27
CA THR A 34 13.19 3.58 1.77
C THR A 34 13.28 2.90 3.13
N GLN A 35 12.62 3.48 4.13
CA GLN A 35 12.62 2.99 5.51
C GLN A 35 11.35 2.26 5.87
N LEU A 36 10.20 2.78 5.42
CA LEU A 36 8.89 2.26 5.75
C LEU A 36 7.94 2.41 4.56
N VAL A 37 7.18 1.37 4.30
CA VAL A 37 6.05 1.41 3.36
C VAL A 37 4.80 1.03 4.13
N THR A 38 3.78 1.87 4.08
CA THR A 38 2.51 1.61 4.75
C THR A 38 1.40 1.55 3.71
N PHE A 39 0.71 0.41 3.65
CA PHE A 39 -0.53 0.29 2.88
C PHE A 39 -1.71 0.39 3.84
N THR A 40 -2.60 1.32 3.58
CA THR A 40 -3.84 1.45 4.34
C THR A 40 -5.01 1.17 3.40
N ILE A 41 -5.78 0.14 3.70
CA ILE A 41 -6.92 -0.27 2.90
C ILE A 41 -8.20 0.09 3.65
N THR A 42 -9.08 0.82 2.97
CA THR A 42 -10.35 1.28 3.52
C THR A 42 -11.48 0.86 2.59
N ARG A 43 -12.61 0.46 3.14
CA ARG A 43 -13.82 0.26 2.34
C ARG A 43 -14.38 1.64 1.98
N LYS A 44 -14.34 1.98 0.71
CA LYS A 44 -14.81 3.29 0.24
C LYS A 44 -16.34 3.36 0.14
N ASP A 45 -16.93 2.32 -0.44
CA ASP A 45 -18.38 2.17 -0.58
C ASP A 45 -18.75 0.70 -0.68
N SER A 46 -19.98 0.39 -1.10
CA SER A 46 -20.46 -1.01 -1.14
C SER A 46 -19.75 -1.88 -2.17
N VAL A 47 -19.04 -1.29 -3.14
CA VAL A 47 -18.40 -2.02 -4.23
C VAL A 47 -16.90 -1.75 -4.37
N ASN A 48 -16.38 -0.67 -3.79
CA ASN A 48 -14.98 -0.27 -3.97
C ASN A 48 -14.21 -0.20 -2.67
N TYR A 49 -12.91 -0.45 -2.78
CA TYR A 49 -11.92 -0.25 -1.73
C TYR A 49 -10.96 0.85 -2.15
N SER A 50 -10.43 1.56 -1.19
CA SER A 50 -9.37 2.54 -1.40
C SER A 50 -8.08 1.99 -0.78
N ALA A 51 -6.98 2.06 -1.52
CA ALA A 51 -5.66 1.71 -1.00
C ALA A 51 -4.77 2.95 -1.05
N GLU A 52 -4.17 3.27 0.08
CA GLU A 52 -3.16 4.32 0.19
C GLU A 52 -1.80 3.65 0.37
N CYS A 53 -0.83 4.07 -0.42
CA CYS A 53 0.56 3.65 -0.26
C CYS A 53 1.37 4.86 0.18
N LEU A 54 1.93 4.78 1.39
CA LEU A 54 2.81 5.81 1.92
C LEU A 54 4.23 5.24 1.95
N VAL A 55 5.16 5.99 1.38
CA VAL A 55 6.57 5.59 1.33
C VAL A 55 7.41 6.62 2.08
N ASP A 56 8.06 6.19 3.15
CA ASP A 56 8.96 7.00 3.95
C ASP A 56 10.39 6.75 3.48
N VAL A 57 11.00 7.78 2.90
CA VAL A 57 12.35 7.73 2.36
C VAL A 57 13.24 8.66 3.19
N GLU A 58 14.40 8.15 3.60
CA GLU A 58 15.35 8.92 4.39
C GLU A 58 15.72 10.24 3.70
N GLY A 59 15.60 11.34 4.44
CA GLY A 59 15.97 12.65 3.93
C GLY A 59 14.94 13.31 3.01
N HIS A 60 13.77 12.72 2.85
CA HIS A 60 12.70 13.24 2.00
C HIS A 60 11.37 13.27 2.74
N GLU A 61 10.45 14.11 2.27
CA GLU A 61 9.06 14.04 2.71
C GLU A 61 8.44 12.74 2.22
N ASP A 62 7.41 12.27 2.92
CA ASP A 62 6.73 11.05 2.55
C ASP A 62 6.07 11.17 1.17
N PHE A 63 6.16 10.10 0.40
CA PHE A 63 5.42 9.98 -0.85
C PHE A 63 4.10 9.26 -0.57
N VAL A 64 2.99 9.81 -1.04
CA VAL A 64 1.67 9.23 -0.81
C VAL A 64 0.96 9.07 -2.16
N SER A 65 0.40 7.90 -2.37
CA SER A 65 -0.37 7.57 -3.55
C SER A 65 -1.63 6.82 -3.13
N THR A 66 -2.74 7.08 -3.81
CA THR A 66 -4.03 6.43 -3.52
C THR A 66 -4.64 5.89 -4.81
N ALA A 67 -5.26 4.73 -4.72
CA ALA A 67 -6.00 4.15 -5.83
C ALA A 67 -7.22 3.41 -5.30
N ASP A 68 -8.29 3.42 -6.09
CA ASP A 68 -9.54 2.75 -5.77
C ASP A 68 -9.80 1.62 -6.74
N ASP A 69 -10.35 0.51 -6.26
CA ASP A 69 -10.75 -0.61 -7.10
C ASP A 69 -11.73 -1.50 -6.32
N ALA A 70 -12.57 -2.20 -7.04
CA ALA A 70 -13.45 -3.20 -6.43
C ALA A 70 -12.66 -4.42 -5.90
N ASN A 71 -11.48 -4.65 -6.46
CA ASN A 71 -10.57 -5.71 -6.04
C ASN A 71 -9.46 -5.13 -5.18
N ILE A 72 -9.31 -5.60 -3.94
CA ILE A 72 -8.33 -5.07 -2.99
C ILE A 72 -6.90 -5.19 -3.54
N LYS A 73 -6.54 -6.32 -4.11
CA LYS A 73 -5.18 -6.53 -4.63
C LYS A 73 -4.89 -5.59 -5.80
N ALA A 74 -5.88 -5.35 -6.65
CA ALA A 74 -5.74 -4.41 -7.76
C ALA A 74 -5.55 -2.98 -7.25
N ALA A 75 -6.29 -2.59 -6.20
CA ALA A 75 -6.13 -1.27 -5.58
C ALA A 75 -4.72 -1.10 -5.00
N ILE A 76 -4.21 -2.11 -4.30
CA ILE A 76 -2.86 -2.09 -3.73
C ILE A 76 -1.83 -1.94 -4.85
N GLY A 77 -1.92 -2.73 -5.91
CA GLY A 77 -1.00 -2.68 -7.03
C GLY A 77 -1.02 -1.34 -7.75
N ALA A 78 -2.20 -0.76 -7.94
CA ALA A 78 -2.34 0.54 -8.58
C ALA A 78 -1.77 1.67 -7.70
N ALA A 79 -1.99 1.63 -6.39
CA ALA A 79 -1.44 2.61 -5.46
C ALA A 79 0.09 2.56 -5.45
N GLU A 80 0.67 1.35 -5.43
CA GLU A 80 2.13 1.18 -5.43
C GLU A 80 2.73 1.64 -6.77
N GLY A 81 2.05 1.40 -7.88
CA GLY A 81 2.55 1.70 -9.22
C GLY A 81 2.50 3.17 -9.62
N ARG A 82 1.93 4.02 -8.80
CA ARG A 82 1.87 5.47 -9.07
C ARG A 82 3.13 6.17 -8.54
#